data_8ebdd6058457b5d6b2ddff4f73bb6c40
#
_entry.id   8ebdd6058457b5d6b2ddff4f73bb6c40
#
_cell.length_a   1.000
_cell.length_b   1.000
_cell.length_c   1.000
_cell.angle_alpha   90.00
_cell.angle_beta   90.00
_cell.angle_gamma   90.00
#
_symmetry.space_group_name_H-M   'P 1'
#
loop_
_entity.id
_entity.type
_entity.pdbx_description
1 polymer ?
#
loop_
_entity_poly.entity_id
_entity_poly.type
_entity_poly.pdbx_seq_one_letter_code
_entity_poly.pdbx_strand_id
1 'polypeptide(L)' 'MTKLKFTVLVDEVFNEFDCKLLGLDYSDDGICKVNYTDGFDNDLHFYVAYRFMNRARLRFKIMDELNLLVPVDPEIDLGF' A
#
# COMPACT_ATOMS: atom_id res chain seq x y z
N MET A 1 13.17 -5.41 -6.42
CA MET A 1 13.35 -5.29 -4.96
C MET A 1 13.21 -6.66 -4.28
N THR A 2 13.96 -6.91 -3.25
CA THR A 2 13.87 -8.18 -2.51
C THR A 2 12.67 -8.16 -1.56
N LYS A 3 12.26 -9.36 -1.13
CA LYS A 3 11.16 -9.48 -0.17
C LYS A 3 11.42 -8.69 1.12
N LEU A 4 12.64 -8.81 1.64
CA LEU A 4 12.99 -8.14 2.90
C LEU A 4 12.91 -6.62 2.76
N LYS A 5 13.47 -6.08 1.69
CA LYS A 5 13.42 -4.64 1.45
C LYS A 5 12.00 -4.15 1.23
N PHE A 6 11.20 -4.93 0.53
CA PHE A 6 9.79 -4.58 0.32
C PHE A 6 9.02 -4.59 1.64
N THR A 7 9.24 -5.59 2.47
CA THR A 7 8.59 -5.69 3.79
C THR A 7 8.90 -4.45 4.64
N VAL A 8 10.16 -4.03 4.66
CA VAL A 8 10.57 -2.84 5.41
C VAL A 8 9.90 -1.59 4.85
N LEU A 9 9.86 -1.48 3.52
CA LEU A 9 9.23 -0.32 2.87
C LEU A 9 7.74 -0.23 3.19
N VAL A 10 7.04 -1.37 3.13
CA VAL A 10 5.61 -1.40 3.45
C VAL A 10 5.37 -0.95 4.89
N ASP A 11 6.18 -1.44 5.80
CA ASP A 11 6.08 -1.06 7.21
C ASP A 11 6.30 0.43 7.40
N GLU A 12 7.31 0.99 6.74
CA GLU A 12 7.59 2.42 6.80
C GLU A 12 6.40 3.24 6.31
N VAL A 13 5.82 2.86 5.18
CA VAL A 13 4.71 3.61 4.59
C VAL A 13 3.47 3.50 5.47
N PHE A 14 3.16 2.31 5.98
CA PHE A 14 1.99 2.14 6.83
C PHE A 14 2.09 2.93 8.13
N ASN A 15 3.31 3.17 8.62
CA ASN A 15 3.49 4.00 9.81
C ASN A 15 3.14 5.47 9.58
N GLU A 16 3.04 5.88 8.31
CA GLU A 16 2.69 7.26 7.97
C GLU A 16 1.18 7.44 7.78
N PHE A 17 0.40 6.37 7.85
CA PHE A 17 -1.04 6.41 7.62
C PHE A 17 -1.78 5.77 8.79
N ASP A 18 -3.07 6.04 8.88
CA ASP A 18 -3.93 5.47 9.93
C ASP A 18 -4.42 4.07 9.58
N CYS A 19 -3.65 3.34 8.80
CA CYS A 19 -3.98 1.98 8.41
C CYS A 19 -3.04 1.02 9.13
N LYS A 20 -3.53 -0.17 9.41
CA LYS A 20 -2.75 -1.19 10.10
C LYS A 20 -2.46 -2.35 9.16
N LEU A 21 -1.18 -2.66 9.00
CA LEU A 21 -0.75 -3.80 8.21
C LEU A 21 -1.09 -5.09 8.95
N LEU A 22 -1.78 -6.00 8.27
CA LEU A 22 -2.13 -7.30 8.84
C LEU A 22 -1.15 -8.38 8.42
N GLY A 23 -0.71 -8.35 7.17
CA GLY A 23 0.22 -9.36 6.68
C GLY A 23 0.55 -9.19 5.22
N LEU A 24 1.57 -9.93 4.79
CA LEU A 24 2.06 -9.92 3.42
C LEU A 24 2.10 -11.35 2.90
N ASP A 25 1.42 -11.61 1.79
CA ASP A 25 1.43 -12.92 1.14
C ASP A 25 2.22 -12.84 -0.15
N TYR A 26 3.36 -13.52 -0.18
CA TYR A 26 4.24 -13.51 -1.34
C TYR A 26 3.96 -14.68 -2.26
N SER A 27 3.87 -14.41 -3.56
CA SER A 27 3.73 -15.47 -4.55
C SER A 27 5.07 -15.68 -5.29
N ASP A 28 5.15 -16.79 -6.00
CA ASP A 28 6.40 -17.16 -6.69
C ASP A 28 6.70 -16.27 -7.88
N ASP A 29 5.71 -15.59 -8.40
CA ASP A 29 5.88 -14.73 -9.58
C ASP A 29 6.26 -13.29 -9.26
N GLY A 30 6.65 -13.02 -8.01
CA GLY A 30 7.13 -11.69 -7.63
C GLY A 30 6.04 -10.71 -7.27
N ILE A 31 4.85 -11.21 -6.96
CA ILE A 31 3.72 -10.39 -6.56
C ILE A 31 3.47 -10.59 -5.07
N CYS A 32 3.11 -9.52 -4.38
CA CYS A 32 2.75 -9.58 -2.97
C CYS A 32 1.33 -9.08 -2.78
N LYS A 33 0.54 -9.83 -2.03
CA LYS A 33 -0.77 -9.40 -1.59
C LYS A 33 -0.61 -8.73 -0.24
N VAL A 34 -0.90 -7.45 -0.16
CA VAL A 34 -0.77 -6.67 1.07
C VAL A 34 -2.14 -6.65 1.75
N ASN A 35 -2.22 -7.25 2.92
CA ASN A 35 -3.47 -7.31 3.70
C ASN A 35 -3.39 -6.29 4.82
N TYR A 36 -4.43 -5.48 4.96
CA TYR A 36 -4.44 -4.41 5.95
C TYR A 36 -5.86 -4.05 6.38
N THR A 37 -5.96 -3.25 7.45
CA THR A 37 -7.25 -2.69 7.86
C THR A 37 -7.16 -1.18 7.81
N ASP A 38 -8.32 -0.54 7.56
CA ASP A 38 -8.41 0.91 7.68
C ASP A 38 -8.79 1.28 9.12
N GLY A 39 -9.02 2.57 9.37
CA GLY A 39 -9.41 3.04 10.69
C GLY A 39 -10.81 2.63 11.14
N PHE A 40 -11.54 1.91 10.29
CA PHE A 40 -12.91 1.49 10.55
C PHE A 40 -13.04 -0.03 10.63
N ASP A 41 -11.93 -0.73 10.82
CA ASP A 41 -11.87 -2.20 10.96
C ASP A 41 -12.31 -2.96 9.70
N ASN A 42 -12.21 -2.34 8.54
CA ASN A 42 -12.47 -3.03 7.28
C ASN A 42 -11.22 -3.76 6.84
N ASP A 43 -11.35 -5.05 6.51
CA ASP A 43 -10.25 -5.85 5.98
C ASP A 43 -10.12 -5.59 4.48
N LEU A 44 -8.97 -5.08 4.09
CA LEU A 44 -8.70 -4.68 2.72
C LEU A 44 -7.41 -5.32 2.23
N HIS A 45 -7.23 -5.32 0.92
CA HIS A 45 -5.98 -5.82 0.35
C HIS A 45 -5.73 -5.20 -1.02
N PHE A 46 -4.46 -5.25 -1.45
CA PHE A 46 -4.08 -4.91 -2.80
C PHE A 46 -2.86 -5.73 -3.20
N TYR A 47 -2.61 -5.79 -4.51
CA TYR A 47 -1.51 -6.58 -5.06
C TYR A 47 -0.43 -5.67 -5.62
N VAL A 48 0.82 -6.05 -5.39
CA VAL A 48 1.97 -5.27 -5.85
C VAL A 48 3.00 -6.20 -6.46
N ALA A 49 3.41 -5.90 -7.70
CA ALA A 49 4.50 -6.62 -8.36
C ALA A 49 5.84 -6.03 -7.89
N TYR A 50 6.17 -6.27 -6.62
CA TYR A 50 7.31 -5.63 -5.97
C TYR A 50 8.65 -5.92 -6.63
N ARG A 51 8.79 -7.11 -7.21
CA ARG A 51 10.07 -7.55 -7.81
C ARG A 51 10.48 -6.67 -8.98
N PHE A 52 9.53 -6.13 -9.70
CA PHE A 52 9.76 -5.39 -10.93
C PHE A 52 9.72 -3.87 -10.75
N MET A 53 9.64 -3.40 -9.53
CA MET A 53 9.51 -1.98 -9.24
C MET A 53 10.65 -1.51 -8.35
N ASN A 54 11.03 -0.24 -8.52
CA ASN A 54 12.03 0.35 -7.63
C ASN A 54 11.36 0.94 -6.38
N ARG A 55 12.18 1.37 -5.42
CA ARG A 55 11.68 1.87 -4.14
C ARG A 55 10.72 3.05 -4.30
N ALA A 56 11.05 3.99 -5.16
CA ALA A 56 10.23 5.19 -5.33
C ALA A 56 8.84 4.84 -5.88
N ARG A 57 8.81 3.98 -6.90
CA ARG A 57 7.54 3.56 -7.50
C ARG A 57 6.70 2.73 -6.55
N LEU A 58 7.35 1.86 -5.78
CA LEU A 58 6.65 1.05 -4.78
C LEU A 58 6.05 1.93 -3.70
N ARG A 59 6.80 2.91 -3.23
CA ARG A 59 6.30 3.84 -2.23
C ARG A 59 5.06 4.58 -2.75
N PHE A 60 5.11 5.07 -3.98
CA PHE A 60 3.97 5.73 -4.61
C PHE A 60 2.77 4.79 -4.74
N LYS A 61 3.03 3.56 -5.17
CA LYS A 61 1.96 2.57 -5.33
C LYS A 61 1.24 2.31 -4.02
N ILE A 62 1.99 2.11 -2.95
CA ILE A 62 1.41 1.84 -1.64
C ILE A 62 0.66 3.06 -1.13
N MET A 63 1.26 4.23 -1.23
CA MET A 63 0.62 5.48 -0.79
C MET A 63 -0.67 5.74 -1.55
N ASP A 64 -0.66 5.49 -2.85
CA ASP A 64 -1.83 5.69 -3.69
C ASP A 64 -2.98 4.76 -3.27
N GLU A 65 -2.66 3.50 -2.99
CA GLU A 65 -3.65 2.56 -2.52
C GLU A 65 -4.24 2.96 -1.16
N LEU A 66 -3.40 3.43 -0.25
CA LEU A 66 -3.86 3.86 1.06
C LEU A 66 -4.66 5.16 1.00
N ASN A 67 -4.30 6.06 0.11
CA ASN A 67 -5.03 7.31 -0.08
C ASN A 67 -6.44 7.10 -0.60
N LEU A 68 -6.68 5.98 -1.30
CA LEU A 68 -8.03 5.67 -1.77
C LEU A 68 -9.00 5.41 -0.63
N LEU A 69 -8.49 5.15 0.57
CA LEU A 69 -9.31 4.94 1.76
C LEU A 69 -9.76 6.25 2.39
N VAL A 70 -9.06 7.32 2.10
CA VAL A 70 -9.41 8.64 2.61
C VAL A 70 -10.44 9.23 1.66
N PRO A 71 -11.63 9.59 2.17
CA PRO A 71 -12.63 10.22 1.30
C PRO A 71 -12.05 11.45 0.66
N VAL A 72 -11.93 11.42 -0.64
CA VAL A 72 -11.44 12.57 -1.38
C VAL A 72 -12.54 13.60 -1.43
N ASP A 73 -12.23 14.83 -1.03
CA ASP A 73 -13.17 15.92 -1.12
C ASP A 73 -13.44 16.18 -2.60
N PRO A 74 -14.69 16.04 -3.05
CA PRO A 74 -15.01 16.29 -4.45
C PRO A 74 -14.58 17.66 -4.96
N GLU A 75 -14.51 18.61 -4.07
CA GLU A 75 -14.10 19.96 -4.46
C GLU A 75 -12.64 20.01 -4.85
N ILE A 76 -11.84 19.14 -4.26
CA ILE A 76 -10.43 19.05 -4.63
C ILE A 76 -10.30 18.43 -6.01
N ASP A 77 -11.13 17.45 -6.30
CA ASP A 77 -11.13 16.82 -7.62
C ASP A 77 -11.53 17.80 -8.70
N LEU A 78 -12.42 18.66 -8.35
CA LEU A 78 -12.80 19.70 -9.26
C LEU A 78 -11.70 20.68 -9.51
N GLY A 79 -10.79 20.73 -8.59
CA GLY A 79 -9.48 21.31 -8.68
C GLY A 79 -9.19 22.39 -9.66
N PHE A 80 -10.17 22.88 -10.07
CA PHE A 80 -10.02 23.89 -11.07
C PHE A 80 -10.80 25.09 -10.64
#